data_371462c74c71633c235afac48cd67382
#
_entry.id   371462c74c71633c235afac48cd67382
#
_cell.length_a   1.000
_cell.length_b   1.000
_cell.length_c   1.000
_cell.angle_alpha   90.00
_cell.angle_beta   90.00
_cell.angle_gamma   90.00
#
_symmetry.space_group_name_H-M   'P 1'
#
loop_
_entity.id
_entity.type
_entity.pdbx_description
1 polymer ?
#
loop_
_entity_poly.entity_id
_entity_poly.type
_entity_poly.pdbx_seq_one_letter_code
_entity_poly.pdbx_strand_id
1 'polypeptide(L)'
;MLTYSFENIGPEPLYMHLYKCIKNDILDGVLLSGTKLPSKRSFAKNLGISNITVENAYAQLQAEGFIYSIPKKGFYVTEFPENMPVTRDEYINSEAGRIAADSIMEEEAKCKIDLVSNMTPPANFPFSIWAKLMREVISEKSSELMKKSPWGGIMELRSAISLHLKQFRNMDVAPEQIITGAGTEYLYTLIIQLLGYNKVYAVENPGYKKVAQIYKSNNVACEYIPVGSSGIVIEELEKRNADVAHISPSHHYPTGIITPVSRRYEILAWASRKKGRYIIEDDYDSEFRLEGKPVPTLQGIDIMESVIYINTFTKSLAPTIRISYMVLPWKLLKVFYNKLSFYSCTVSNFEQYTLARFINNGYFEKHINRMRNYYRNVRDRLMDEIKKSRLSDICEISEEGSGLHFLLKIHTEIPDSEYVEICRQNNINVSCLSQYYIEDNVNYKAYGKVKGKGSIQPGQEAGIEECNNRQHIIIMNYSGIRMEDVKETVSLLCKSSGLTD
;
A
#
# COMPACT_ATOMS: atom_id res chain seq x y z
N MET A 1 20.88 26.00 -48.24
CA MET A 1 22.11 26.07 -47.45
C MET A 1 21.69 26.16 -45.99
N LEU A 2 22.18 25.25 -45.14
CA LEU A 2 21.80 25.22 -43.72
C LEU A 2 22.33 26.50 -43.02
N THR A 3 21.41 27.27 -42.41
CA THR A 3 21.71 28.49 -41.66
C THR A 3 21.00 28.46 -40.31
N TYR A 4 21.70 28.71 -39.23
CA TYR A 4 21.16 28.78 -37.88
C TYR A 4 21.49 30.13 -37.23
N SER A 5 20.57 30.70 -36.47
CA SER A 5 20.79 31.92 -35.71
C SER A 5 21.45 31.61 -34.39
N PHE A 6 22.43 32.39 -33.99
CA PHE A 6 23.12 32.29 -32.71
C PHE A 6 22.83 33.54 -31.83
N GLU A 7 21.77 34.29 -32.16
CA GLU A 7 21.26 35.36 -31.34
C GLU A 7 20.40 34.84 -30.21
N ASN A 8 20.57 35.32 -29.00
CA ASN A 8 19.81 34.93 -27.78
C ASN A 8 20.02 33.50 -27.27
N ILE A 9 21.21 32.91 -27.39
CA ILE A 9 21.50 31.51 -26.95
C ILE A 9 21.53 31.37 -25.41
N GLY A 10 21.59 32.47 -24.62
CA GLY A 10 21.74 32.39 -23.17
C GLY A 10 23.12 31.81 -22.73
N PRO A 11 23.23 31.09 -21.60
CA PRO A 11 24.50 30.55 -21.10
C PRO A 11 24.94 29.24 -21.79
N GLU A 12 24.21 28.77 -22.82
CA GLU A 12 24.51 27.50 -23.49
C GLU A 12 25.72 27.58 -24.42
N PRO A 13 26.62 26.57 -24.44
CA PRO A 13 27.75 26.53 -25.37
C PRO A 13 27.28 26.49 -26.84
N LEU A 14 27.96 27.22 -27.75
CA LEU A 14 27.59 27.31 -29.15
C LEU A 14 27.51 25.95 -29.87
N TYR A 15 28.36 24.97 -29.51
CA TYR A 15 28.31 23.64 -30.12
C TYR A 15 27.06 22.88 -29.71
N MET A 16 26.58 23.07 -28.47
CA MET A 16 25.38 22.41 -27.99
C MET A 16 24.12 22.97 -28.66
N HIS A 17 24.07 24.28 -28.86
CA HIS A 17 23.01 24.92 -29.64
C HIS A 17 22.96 24.41 -31.07
N LEU A 18 24.12 24.40 -31.78
CA LEU A 18 24.25 23.90 -33.15
C LEU A 18 23.83 22.41 -33.21
N TYR A 19 24.26 21.60 -32.26
CA TYR A 19 23.87 20.20 -32.15
C TYR A 19 22.34 20.04 -32.05
N LYS A 20 21.69 20.81 -31.16
CA LYS A 20 20.24 20.78 -31.00
C LYS A 20 19.50 21.18 -32.27
N CYS A 21 19.94 22.25 -32.93
CA CYS A 21 19.33 22.70 -34.17
C CYS A 21 19.39 21.61 -35.27
N ILE A 22 20.56 21.00 -35.51
CA ILE A 22 20.69 19.94 -36.51
C ILE A 22 19.88 18.70 -36.11
N LYS A 23 19.90 18.33 -34.83
CA LYS A 23 19.15 17.19 -34.32
C LYS A 23 17.63 17.39 -34.54
N ASN A 24 17.11 18.57 -34.23
CA ASN A 24 15.71 18.89 -34.45
C ASN A 24 15.36 18.85 -35.94
N ASP A 25 16.16 19.46 -36.81
CA ASP A 25 15.94 19.41 -38.25
C ASP A 25 15.92 17.96 -38.80
N ILE A 26 16.70 17.05 -38.22
CA ILE A 26 16.69 15.63 -38.56
C ILE A 26 15.38 14.99 -38.06
N LEU A 27 15.01 15.24 -36.83
CA LEU A 27 13.80 14.67 -36.22
C LEU A 27 12.53 15.19 -36.85
N ASP A 28 12.50 16.50 -37.21
CA ASP A 28 11.37 17.18 -37.86
C ASP A 28 11.30 16.88 -39.37
N GLY A 29 12.23 16.05 -39.91
CA GLY A 29 12.24 15.67 -41.30
C GLY A 29 12.68 16.79 -42.25
N VAL A 30 13.19 17.89 -41.76
CA VAL A 30 13.78 18.99 -42.58
C VAL A 30 15.06 18.53 -43.23
N LEU A 31 15.85 17.72 -42.50
CA LEU A 31 17.03 17.01 -42.99
C LEU A 31 16.70 15.55 -43.21
N LEU A 32 16.41 15.17 -44.42
CA LEU A 32 16.04 13.80 -44.79
C LEU A 32 17.21 12.80 -44.63
N SER A 33 16.87 11.55 -44.34
CA SER A 33 17.82 10.43 -44.34
C SER A 33 18.71 10.40 -45.57
N GLY A 34 19.99 10.14 -45.40
CA GLY A 34 20.96 10.16 -46.47
C GLY A 34 21.44 11.56 -46.94
N THR A 35 20.84 12.63 -46.40
CA THR A 35 21.27 14.00 -46.75
C THR A 35 22.72 14.24 -46.35
N LYS A 36 23.51 14.76 -47.28
CA LYS A 36 24.88 15.13 -47.03
C LYS A 36 24.97 16.46 -46.28
N LEU A 37 25.61 16.47 -45.11
CA LEU A 37 25.87 17.68 -44.35
C LEU A 37 27.10 18.45 -44.92
N PRO A 38 27.16 19.78 -44.73
CA PRO A 38 28.32 20.57 -45.12
C PRO A 38 29.61 20.09 -44.44
N SER A 39 30.75 20.30 -45.07
CA SER A 39 32.02 20.01 -44.40
C SER A 39 32.23 20.94 -43.21
N LYS A 40 32.92 20.45 -42.17
CA LYS A 40 33.13 21.21 -40.93
C LYS A 40 33.66 22.63 -41.21
N ARG A 41 34.65 22.78 -42.10
CA ARG A 41 35.21 24.08 -42.49
C ARG A 41 34.26 24.97 -43.25
N SER A 42 33.53 24.41 -44.20
CA SER A 42 32.53 25.15 -44.96
C SER A 42 31.38 25.64 -44.08
N PHE A 43 30.94 24.78 -43.16
CA PHE A 43 29.82 25.09 -42.27
C PHE A 43 30.21 26.15 -41.22
N ALA A 44 31.41 26.03 -40.63
CA ALA A 44 31.96 27.03 -39.71
C ALA A 44 32.07 28.40 -40.36
N LYS A 45 32.60 28.46 -41.60
CA LYS A 45 32.71 29.69 -42.38
C LYS A 45 31.34 30.30 -42.69
N ASN A 46 30.33 29.46 -43.02
CA ASN A 46 29.00 29.90 -43.37
C ASN A 46 28.23 30.46 -42.17
N LEU A 47 28.40 29.85 -41.00
CA LEU A 47 27.75 30.26 -39.77
C LEU A 47 28.50 31.29 -38.94
N GLY A 48 29.73 31.69 -39.34
CA GLY A 48 30.55 32.66 -38.62
C GLY A 48 31.06 32.14 -37.26
N ILE A 49 31.20 30.83 -37.08
CA ILE A 49 31.61 30.17 -35.81
C ILE A 49 32.94 29.45 -35.97
N SER A 50 33.50 28.98 -34.83
CA SER A 50 34.78 28.25 -34.87
C SER A 50 34.63 26.86 -35.47
N ASN A 51 35.69 26.34 -36.12
CA ASN A 51 35.72 25.00 -36.65
C ASN A 51 35.53 23.91 -35.55
N ILE A 52 36.09 24.21 -34.36
CA ILE A 52 35.95 23.34 -33.17
C ILE A 52 34.51 23.24 -32.71
N THR A 53 33.72 24.31 -32.77
CA THR A 53 32.30 24.29 -32.44
C THR A 53 31.51 23.33 -33.33
N VAL A 54 31.73 23.38 -34.66
CA VAL A 54 31.09 22.47 -35.60
C VAL A 54 31.57 21.04 -35.39
N GLU A 55 32.87 20.88 -35.12
CA GLU A 55 33.44 19.56 -34.86
C GLU A 55 32.83 18.88 -33.63
N ASN A 56 32.68 19.61 -32.53
CA ASN A 56 32.05 19.08 -31.32
C ASN A 56 30.58 18.75 -31.55
N ALA A 57 29.83 19.62 -32.26
CA ALA A 57 28.43 19.34 -32.60
C ALA A 57 28.30 18.06 -33.48
N TYR A 58 29.15 17.92 -34.49
CA TYR A 58 29.15 16.73 -35.36
C TYR A 58 29.59 15.47 -34.59
N ALA A 59 30.60 15.59 -33.72
CA ALA A 59 31.02 14.48 -32.88
C ALA A 59 29.89 13.97 -31.96
N GLN A 60 29.11 14.90 -31.38
CA GLN A 60 27.96 14.56 -30.57
C GLN A 60 26.86 13.90 -31.39
N LEU A 61 26.47 14.47 -32.53
CA LEU A 61 25.50 13.86 -33.47
C LEU A 61 25.90 12.48 -33.92
N GLN A 62 27.21 12.30 -34.19
CA GLN A 62 27.74 10.99 -34.62
C GLN A 62 27.75 9.98 -33.47
N ALA A 63 28.11 10.41 -32.25
CA ALA A 63 28.07 9.57 -31.05
C ALA A 63 26.67 9.09 -30.74
N GLU A 64 25.64 9.91 -30.94
CA GLU A 64 24.23 9.57 -30.79
C GLU A 64 23.61 8.85 -32.00
N GLY A 65 24.38 8.70 -33.12
CA GLY A 65 23.93 8.00 -34.29
C GLY A 65 22.99 8.79 -35.22
N PHE A 66 22.83 10.11 -35.05
CA PHE A 66 22.04 10.95 -35.96
C PHE A 66 22.71 11.16 -37.29
N ILE A 67 24.05 11.13 -37.32
CA ILE A 67 24.82 11.24 -38.52
C ILE A 67 25.92 10.18 -38.52
N TYR A 68 26.37 9.81 -39.73
CA TYR A 68 27.53 8.94 -39.92
C TYR A 68 28.55 9.54 -40.90
N SER A 69 29.78 9.16 -40.77
CA SER A 69 30.86 9.65 -41.65
C SER A 69 31.28 8.60 -42.71
N ILE A 70 31.42 9.06 -43.94
CA ILE A 70 32.03 8.25 -44.99
C ILE A 70 33.44 8.80 -45.28
N PRO A 71 34.50 7.98 -45.18
CA PRO A 71 35.86 8.43 -45.44
C PRO A 71 35.97 9.15 -46.78
N LYS A 72 36.60 10.32 -46.81
CA LYS A 72 36.77 11.20 -47.99
C LYS A 72 35.49 11.74 -48.63
N LYS A 73 34.29 11.37 -48.16
CA LYS A 73 33.01 11.82 -48.73
C LYS A 73 32.27 12.80 -47.81
N GLY A 74 32.46 12.72 -46.49
CA GLY A 74 31.85 13.65 -45.52
C GLY A 74 30.85 13.00 -44.57
N PHE A 75 29.96 13.82 -43.99
CA PHE A 75 28.94 13.42 -43.00
C PHE A 75 27.56 13.34 -43.66
N TYR A 76 26.78 12.36 -43.27
CA TYR A 76 25.46 12.05 -43.81
C TYR A 76 24.47 11.80 -42.66
N VAL A 77 23.22 12.18 -42.84
CA VAL A 77 22.12 11.88 -41.92
C VAL A 77 21.82 10.37 -41.95
N THR A 78 21.67 9.77 -40.77
CA THR A 78 21.35 8.33 -40.63
C THR A 78 19.94 8.02 -41.15
N GLU A 79 19.69 6.82 -41.64
CA GLU A 79 18.36 6.36 -42.00
C GLU A 79 17.56 6.06 -40.73
N PHE A 80 16.40 6.71 -40.60
CA PHE A 80 15.45 6.43 -39.55
C PHE A 80 14.21 5.73 -40.14
N PRO A 81 13.51 4.85 -39.36
CA PRO A 81 12.26 4.25 -39.82
C PRO A 81 11.20 5.33 -40.13
N GLU A 82 10.48 5.17 -41.25
CA GLU A 82 9.48 6.14 -41.73
C GLU A 82 8.29 6.41 -40.77
N ASN A 83 8.13 5.62 -39.71
CA ASN A 83 7.02 5.70 -38.74
C ASN A 83 7.47 6.09 -37.34
N MET A 84 8.50 6.89 -37.17
CA MET A 84 8.75 7.47 -35.84
C MET A 84 7.70 8.56 -35.52
N PRO A 85 7.08 8.55 -34.33
CA PRO A 85 6.22 9.65 -33.90
C PRO A 85 7.05 10.94 -33.85
N VAL A 86 6.62 11.93 -34.62
CA VAL A 86 7.45 13.06 -35.08
C VAL A 86 7.80 14.03 -33.94
N THR A 87 7.00 14.14 -32.90
CA THR A 87 7.35 14.93 -31.71
C THR A 87 6.65 14.43 -30.43
N ARG A 88 7.27 14.71 -29.27
CA ARG A 88 6.65 14.46 -27.97
C ARG A 88 5.32 15.23 -27.79
N ASP A 89 5.23 16.41 -28.39
CA ASP A 89 4.02 17.26 -28.31
C ASP A 89 2.87 16.70 -29.13
N GLU A 90 3.13 16.07 -30.27
CA GLU A 90 2.09 15.38 -31.06
C GLU A 90 1.55 14.14 -30.33
N TYR A 91 2.41 13.38 -29.61
CA TYR A 91 1.97 12.25 -28.81
C TYR A 91 1.16 12.68 -27.59
N ILE A 92 1.58 13.74 -26.88
CA ILE A 92 0.85 14.28 -25.72
C ILE A 92 -0.51 14.85 -26.13
N ASN A 93 -0.59 15.47 -27.32
CA ASN A 93 -1.83 16.02 -27.86
C ASN A 93 -2.71 14.97 -28.57
N SER A 94 -2.22 13.74 -28.76
CA SER A 94 -3.03 12.65 -29.26
C SER A 94 -4.14 12.27 -28.29
N GLU A 95 -5.20 11.65 -28.80
CA GLU A 95 -6.31 11.15 -27.97
C GLU A 95 -5.81 10.19 -26.88
N ALA A 96 -4.83 9.34 -27.18
CA ALA A 96 -4.19 8.43 -26.22
C ALA A 96 -3.40 9.19 -25.14
N GLY A 97 -2.69 10.25 -25.50
CA GLY A 97 -1.97 11.09 -24.55
C GLY A 97 -2.89 11.85 -23.59
N ARG A 98 -4.02 12.37 -24.12
CA ARG A 98 -5.04 13.06 -23.28
C ARG A 98 -5.74 12.11 -22.34
N ILE A 99 -6.17 10.92 -22.80
CA ILE A 99 -6.78 9.89 -21.95
C ILE A 99 -5.81 9.48 -20.83
N ALA A 100 -4.51 9.31 -21.14
CA ALA A 100 -3.51 9.00 -20.13
C ALA A 100 -3.30 10.15 -19.12
N ALA A 101 -3.31 11.40 -19.60
CA ALA A 101 -3.18 12.57 -18.72
C ALA A 101 -4.41 12.77 -17.83
N ASP A 102 -5.61 12.63 -18.37
CA ASP A 102 -6.88 12.77 -17.65
C ASP A 102 -7.04 11.66 -16.59
N SER A 103 -6.65 10.42 -16.90
CA SER A 103 -6.68 9.31 -15.94
C SER A 103 -5.67 9.44 -14.78
N ILE A 104 -4.60 10.24 -14.96
CA ILE A 104 -3.61 10.53 -13.91
C ILE A 104 -4.04 11.74 -13.05
N MET A 105 -4.90 12.63 -13.60
CA MET A 105 -5.34 13.87 -12.97
C MET A 105 -6.69 13.77 -12.24
N GLU A 106 -7.22 12.59 -11.95
CA GLU A 106 -8.25 12.48 -10.92
C GLU A 106 -7.64 12.89 -9.57
N GLU A 107 -7.58 14.20 -9.33
CA GLU A 107 -7.40 14.74 -7.99
C GLU A 107 -8.58 14.24 -7.15
N GLU A 108 -8.30 13.31 -6.25
CA GLU A 108 -9.25 12.96 -5.19
C GLU A 108 -9.66 14.27 -4.49
N ALA A 109 -10.93 14.66 -4.66
CA ALA A 109 -11.47 15.84 -3.99
C ALA A 109 -11.21 15.70 -2.50
N LYS A 110 -10.29 16.52 -1.96
CA LYS A 110 -9.86 16.46 -0.55
C LYS A 110 -11.02 16.93 0.32
N CYS A 111 -11.75 15.99 0.90
CA CYS A 111 -12.70 16.29 1.94
C CYS A 111 -11.98 16.85 3.18
N LYS A 112 -12.65 17.73 3.93
CA LYS A 112 -12.10 18.32 5.16
C LYS A 112 -11.88 17.25 6.24
N ILE A 113 -12.80 16.31 6.35
CA ILE A 113 -12.73 15.16 7.27
C ILE A 113 -12.62 13.88 6.44
N ASP A 114 -11.66 13.02 6.78
CA ASP A 114 -11.45 11.74 6.12
C ASP A 114 -11.51 10.59 7.13
N LEU A 115 -12.56 9.77 7.00
CA LEU A 115 -12.80 8.56 7.81
C LEU A 115 -12.40 7.27 7.06
N VAL A 116 -11.76 7.39 5.89
CA VAL A 116 -11.36 6.24 5.06
C VAL A 116 -9.86 6.01 5.12
N SER A 117 -9.07 7.07 4.94
CA SER A 117 -7.63 6.97 4.88
C SER A 117 -7.02 6.76 6.27
N ASN A 118 -6.00 5.90 6.31
CA ASN A 118 -5.22 5.71 7.54
C ASN A 118 -4.16 6.81 7.63
N MET A 119 -4.48 7.90 8.29
CA MET A 119 -3.57 9.01 8.48
C MET A 119 -3.08 9.08 9.93
N THR A 120 -1.88 9.60 10.11
CA THR A 120 -1.36 9.94 11.44
C THR A 120 -1.22 11.44 11.52
N PRO A 121 -1.93 12.15 12.42
CA PRO A 121 -1.74 13.58 12.60
C PRO A 121 -0.27 13.91 12.86
N PRO A 122 0.32 14.93 12.21
CA PRO A 122 1.75 15.23 12.34
C PRO A 122 2.23 15.43 13.79
N ALA A 123 1.38 15.98 14.66
CA ALA A 123 1.66 16.15 16.09
C ALA A 123 1.87 14.82 16.84
N ASN A 124 1.39 13.70 16.28
CA ASN A 124 1.50 12.38 16.89
C ASN A 124 2.82 11.68 16.55
N PHE A 125 3.48 12.05 15.45
CA PHE A 125 4.78 11.45 15.12
C PHE A 125 5.90 12.08 15.98
N PRO A 126 6.84 11.28 16.53
CA PRO A 126 7.89 11.78 17.43
C PRO A 126 9.10 12.36 16.65
N PHE A 127 8.89 13.40 15.84
CA PHE A 127 9.90 13.97 14.94
C PHE A 127 11.24 14.29 15.61
N SER A 128 11.23 14.91 16.81
CA SER A 128 12.46 15.31 17.49
C SER A 128 13.31 14.11 17.92
N ILE A 129 12.67 13.05 18.43
CA ILE A 129 13.34 11.81 18.82
C ILE A 129 13.85 11.09 17.58
N TRP A 130 13.01 10.97 16.53
CA TRP A 130 13.40 10.33 15.28
C TRP A 130 14.60 11.03 14.63
N ALA A 131 14.57 12.36 14.51
CA ALA A 131 15.66 13.15 13.97
C ALA A 131 16.95 13.05 14.80
N LYS A 132 16.85 12.98 16.13
CA LYS A 132 18.00 12.73 17.02
C LYS A 132 18.63 11.38 16.71
N LEU A 133 17.85 10.30 16.72
CA LEU A 133 18.33 8.94 16.46
C LEU A 133 18.92 8.79 15.06
N MET A 134 18.30 9.41 14.04
CA MET A 134 18.84 9.41 12.69
C MET A 134 20.23 10.07 12.60
N ARG A 135 20.42 11.21 13.27
CA ARG A 135 21.75 11.87 13.34
C ARG A 135 22.79 11.01 14.04
N GLU A 136 22.42 10.33 15.13
CA GLU A 136 23.32 9.39 15.83
C GLU A 136 23.70 8.22 14.92
N VAL A 137 22.73 7.65 14.18
CA VAL A 137 22.98 6.58 13.20
C VAL A 137 23.94 7.05 12.11
N ILE A 138 23.72 8.23 11.53
CA ILE A 138 24.60 8.78 10.49
C ILE A 138 26.03 8.98 11.00
N SER A 139 26.18 9.47 12.22
CA SER A 139 27.50 9.72 12.82
C SER A 139 28.25 8.42 13.16
N GLU A 140 27.56 7.41 13.69
CA GLU A 140 28.20 6.23 14.26
C GLU A 140 28.29 5.03 13.30
N LYS A 141 27.40 4.98 12.29
CA LYS A 141 27.22 3.83 11.38
C LYS A 141 27.54 4.15 9.91
N SER A 142 28.35 5.17 9.66
CA SER A 142 28.62 5.64 8.29
C SER A 142 29.07 4.54 7.33
N SER A 143 29.92 3.62 7.80
CA SER A 143 30.40 2.47 7.00
C SER A 143 29.29 1.46 6.71
N GLU A 144 28.44 1.14 7.68
CA GLU A 144 27.31 0.21 7.56
C GLU A 144 26.21 0.77 6.68
N LEU A 145 26.00 2.07 6.73
CA LEU A 145 24.99 2.76 5.91
C LEU A 145 25.29 2.69 4.41
N MET A 146 26.56 2.60 4.04
CA MET A 146 27.00 2.50 2.64
C MET A 146 27.03 1.04 2.12
N LYS A 147 26.76 0.05 2.96
CA LYS A 147 26.67 -1.34 2.53
C LYS A 147 25.28 -1.66 1.97
N LYS A 148 25.23 -2.60 1.04
CA LYS A 148 23.97 -3.19 0.56
C LYS A 148 23.22 -3.82 1.74
N SER A 149 21.94 -3.50 1.88
CA SER A 149 21.10 -4.10 2.91
C SER A 149 20.97 -5.61 2.72
N PRO A 150 21.16 -6.43 3.78
CA PRO A 150 20.93 -7.87 3.69
C PRO A 150 19.50 -8.19 3.24
N TRP A 151 19.30 -9.31 2.56
CA TRP A 151 18.02 -9.75 2.03
C TRP A 151 16.86 -9.79 3.03
N GLY A 152 17.12 -10.12 4.32
CA GLY A 152 16.10 -10.12 5.38
C GLY A 152 16.06 -8.83 6.20
N GLY A 153 16.88 -7.81 5.84
CA GLY A 153 17.09 -6.62 6.63
C GLY A 153 18.26 -6.77 7.63
N ILE A 154 18.67 -5.66 8.24
CA ILE A 154 19.81 -5.67 9.19
C ILE A 154 19.47 -6.47 10.44
N MET A 155 20.48 -7.15 11.00
CA MET A 155 20.31 -8.00 12.19
C MET A 155 19.84 -7.19 13.40
N GLU A 156 20.31 -5.98 13.57
CA GLU A 156 19.91 -5.10 14.69
C GLU A 156 18.41 -4.82 14.69
N LEU A 157 17.79 -4.58 13.53
CA LEU A 157 16.34 -4.38 13.45
C LEU A 157 15.58 -5.67 13.71
N ARG A 158 16.02 -6.79 13.11
CA ARG A 158 15.39 -8.09 13.31
C ARG A 158 15.44 -8.53 14.78
N SER A 159 16.56 -8.29 15.45
CA SER A 159 16.71 -8.56 16.89
C SER A 159 15.80 -7.66 17.75
N ALA A 160 15.69 -6.39 17.40
CA ALA A 160 14.79 -5.46 18.09
C ALA A 160 13.32 -5.88 17.92
N ILE A 161 12.91 -6.30 16.72
CA ILE A 161 11.56 -6.81 16.44
C ILE A 161 11.31 -8.12 17.22
N SER A 162 12.25 -9.06 17.22
CA SER A 162 12.14 -10.31 17.98
C SER A 162 11.88 -10.05 19.46
N LEU A 163 12.67 -9.16 20.08
CA LEU A 163 12.49 -8.77 21.48
C LEU A 163 11.12 -8.12 21.72
N HIS A 164 10.71 -7.20 20.83
CA HIS A 164 9.40 -6.55 20.91
C HIS A 164 8.26 -7.57 20.83
N LEU A 165 8.30 -8.51 19.88
CA LEU A 165 7.30 -9.56 19.75
C LEU A 165 7.21 -10.47 20.99
N LYS A 166 8.35 -10.81 21.60
CA LYS A 166 8.38 -11.57 22.83
C LYS A 166 7.71 -10.82 23.98
N GLN A 167 8.01 -9.55 24.15
CA GLN A 167 7.49 -8.72 25.23
C GLN A 167 6.00 -8.35 25.04
N PHE A 168 5.63 -8.02 23.80
CA PHE A 168 4.32 -7.47 23.50
C PHE A 168 3.29 -8.52 23.11
N ARG A 169 3.67 -9.57 22.33
CA ARG A 169 2.79 -10.61 21.81
C ARG A 169 3.01 -11.99 22.42
N ASN A 170 4.02 -12.13 23.31
CA ASN A 170 4.47 -13.40 23.84
C ASN A 170 4.85 -14.41 22.74
N MET A 171 5.40 -13.90 21.63
CA MET A 171 5.89 -14.71 20.52
C MET A 171 7.40 -14.93 20.68
N ASP A 172 7.83 -16.18 20.76
CA ASP A 172 9.25 -16.53 20.85
C ASP A 172 9.78 -16.87 19.46
N VAL A 173 10.27 -15.85 18.76
CA VAL A 173 10.76 -15.95 17.38
C VAL A 173 12.22 -15.52 17.30
N ALA A 174 13.03 -16.28 16.57
CA ALA A 174 14.43 -15.93 16.35
C ALA A 174 14.56 -14.79 15.32
N PRO A 175 15.55 -13.89 15.43
CA PRO A 175 15.79 -12.84 14.45
C PRO A 175 15.96 -13.36 13.02
N GLU A 176 16.45 -14.59 12.85
CA GLU A 176 16.62 -15.26 11.55
C GLU A 176 15.30 -15.53 10.85
N GLN A 177 14.20 -15.72 11.60
CA GLN A 177 12.85 -15.93 11.04
C GLN A 177 12.21 -14.64 10.51
N ILE A 178 12.76 -13.47 10.88
CA ILE A 178 12.19 -12.17 10.57
C ILE A 178 12.75 -11.65 9.24
N ILE A 179 11.84 -11.31 8.32
CA ILE A 179 12.17 -10.70 7.03
C ILE A 179 11.50 -9.33 6.98
N THR A 180 12.27 -8.27 6.83
CA THR A 180 11.77 -6.90 6.69
C THR A 180 11.61 -6.51 5.23
N GLY A 181 10.61 -5.67 4.94
CA GLY A 181 10.32 -5.17 3.59
C GLY A 181 9.63 -3.82 3.59
N ALA A 182 9.65 -3.15 2.45
CA ALA A 182 9.05 -1.82 2.26
C ALA A 182 7.52 -1.91 2.07
N GLY A 183 6.81 -2.19 3.16
CA GLY A 183 5.36 -2.36 3.21
C GLY A 183 4.91 -3.81 3.02
N THR A 184 3.67 -4.08 3.46
CA THR A 184 3.08 -5.43 3.40
C THR A 184 2.84 -5.90 1.97
N GLU A 185 2.58 -5.00 1.04
CA GLU A 185 2.38 -5.30 -0.39
C GLU A 185 3.58 -6.05 -1.01
N TYR A 186 4.79 -5.60 -0.68
CA TYR A 186 6.01 -6.27 -1.09
C TYR A 186 6.16 -7.66 -0.44
N LEU A 187 5.81 -7.77 0.84
CA LEU A 187 5.86 -9.05 1.56
C LEU A 187 4.87 -10.06 1.00
N TYR A 188 3.65 -9.64 0.61
CA TYR A 188 2.68 -10.53 -0.03
C TYR A 188 3.23 -11.10 -1.35
N THR A 189 3.88 -10.26 -2.16
CA THR A 189 4.53 -10.71 -3.39
C THR A 189 5.65 -11.72 -3.12
N LEU A 190 6.48 -11.47 -2.10
CA LEU A 190 7.52 -12.42 -1.68
C LEU A 190 6.93 -13.75 -1.20
N ILE A 191 5.80 -13.73 -0.48
CA ILE A 191 5.11 -14.94 -0.02
C ILE A 191 4.58 -15.74 -1.21
N ILE A 192 4.02 -15.10 -2.24
CA ILE A 192 3.58 -15.77 -3.46
C ILE A 192 4.76 -16.47 -4.14
N GLN A 193 5.89 -15.79 -4.28
CA GLN A 193 7.10 -16.37 -4.86
C GLN A 193 7.65 -17.53 -4.02
N LEU A 194 7.55 -17.42 -2.69
CA LEU A 194 8.01 -18.46 -1.76
C LEU A 194 7.14 -19.70 -1.82
N LEU A 195 5.81 -19.54 -1.69
CA LEU A 195 4.86 -20.64 -1.59
C LEU A 195 4.50 -21.25 -2.95
N GLY A 196 4.49 -20.44 -4.01
CA GLY A 196 4.22 -20.84 -5.39
C GLY A 196 2.97 -20.20 -6.00
N TYR A 197 3.04 -20.01 -7.31
CA TYR A 197 1.99 -19.38 -8.14
C TYR A 197 0.83 -20.33 -8.45
N ASN A 198 1.01 -21.64 -8.26
CA ASN A 198 0.02 -22.68 -8.52
C ASN A 198 -0.89 -23.00 -7.33
N LYS A 199 -0.81 -22.21 -6.27
CA LYS A 199 -1.65 -22.35 -5.07
C LYS A 199 -2.90 -21.51 -5.17
N VAL A 200 -3.94 -21.97 -4.50
CA VAL A 200 -5.19 -21.24 -4.31
C VAL A 200 -5.07 -20.42 -3.03
N TYR A 201 -5.03 -19.10 -3.18
CA TYR A 201 -5.00 -18.15 -2.08
C TYR A 201 -6.43 -17.74 -1.71
N ALA A 202 -6.77 -17.82 -0.46
CA ALA A 202 -8.09 -17.47 0.05
C ALA A 202 -7.97 -16.20 0.90
N VAL A 203 -8.88 -15.25 0.67
CA VAL A 203 -8.99 -13.98 1.41
C VAL A 203 -10.37 -13.83 2.04
N GLU A 204 -10.45 -13.09 3.11
CA GLU A 204 -11.69 -12.78 3.83
C GLU A 204 -12.64 -11.92 2.98
N ASN A 205 -13.95 -12.20 3.04
CA ASN A 205 -15.02 -11.45 2.37
C ASN A 205 -16.21 -11.22 3.32
N PRO A 206 -16.52 -9.96 3.74
CA PRO A 206 -15.86 -8.73 3.30
C PRO A 206 -14.40 -8.69 3.75
N GLY A 207 -13.58 -7.92 3.06
CA GLY A 207 -12.15 -7.83 3.38
C GLY A 207 -11.45 -6.64 2.71
N TYR A 208 -10.18 -6.46 3.03
CA TYR A 208 -9.38 -5.40 2.44
C TYR A 208 -9.09 -5.72 0.96
N LYS A 209 -9.82 -5.07 0.06
CA LYS A 209 -9.80 -5.35 -1.40
C LYS A 209 -8.42 -5.36 -2.03
N LYS A 210 -7.50 -4.54 -1.50
CA LYS A 210 -6.13 -4.44 -2.01
C LYS A 210 -5.36 -5.76 -1.91
N VAL A 211 -5.62 -6.57 -0.88
CA VAL A 211 -4.99 -7.90 -0.74
C VAL A 211 -5.37 -8.78 -1.93
N ALA A 212 -6.66 -8.86 -2.25
CA ALA A 212 -7.14 -9.63 -3.40
C ALA A 212 -6.60 -9.10 -4.74
N GLN A 213 -6.53 -7.76 -4.89
CA GLN A 213 -5.95 -7.12 -6.08
C GLN A 213 -4.48 -7.50 -6.26
N ILE A 214 -3.69 -7.54 -5.16
CA ILE A 214 -2.28 -7.96 -5.21
C ILE A 214 -2.17 -9.44 -5.62
N TYR A 215 -3.01 -10.33 -5.11
CA TYR A 215 -3.01 -11.72 -5.56
C TYR A 215 -3.37 -11.84 -7.03
N LYS A 216 -4.42 -11.17 -7.50
CA LYS A 216 -4.80 -11.15 -8.91
C LYS A 216 -3.72 -10.57 -9.82
N SER A 217 -3.06 -9.48 -9.43
CA SER A 217 -1.97 -8.87 -10.20
C SER A 217 -0.73 -9.76 -10.32
N ASN A 218 -0.56 -10.70 -9.38
CA ASN A 218 0.48 -11.73 -9.45
C ASN A 218 0.02 -13.00 -10.18
N ASN A 219 -1.16 -12.99 -10.83
CA ASN A 219 -1.72 -14.12 -11.59
C ASN A 219 -1.86 -15.42 -10.78
N VAL A 220 -2.19 -15.33 -9.49
CA VAL A 220 -2.53 -16.49 -8.67
C VAL A 220 -4.04 -16.63 -8.49
N ALA A 221 -4.51 -17.86 -8.32
CA ALA A 221 -5.91 -18.11 -7.99
C ALA A 221 -6.25 -17.51 -6.62
N CYS A 222 -7.29 -16.68 -6.57
CA CYS A 222 -7.71 -15.98 -5.37
C CYS A 222 -9.21 -16.23 -5.12
N GLU A 223 -9.52 -16.88 -4.02
CA GLU A 223 -10.86 -17.21 -3.58
C GLU A 223 -11.34 -16.31 -2.45
N TYR A 224 -12.61 -15.96 -2.45
CA TYR A 224 -13.23 -15.08 -1.48
C TYR A 224 -14.04 -15.86 -0.47
N ILE A 225 -13.60 -15.92 0.77
CA ILE A 225 -14.20 -16.75 1.81
C ILE A 225 -15.05 -15.90 2.75
N PRO A 226 -16.31 -16.24 2.96
CA PRO A 226 -17.19 -15.52 3.88
C PRO A 226 -16.60 -15.41 5.29
N VAL A 227 -16.84 -14.26 5.93
CA VAL A 227 -16.53 -14.03 7.34
C VAL A 227 -17.82 -14.10 8.14
N GLY A 228 -17.89 -15.06 9.07
CA GLY A 228 -18.98 -15.20 10.03
C GLY A 228 -18.70 -14.43 11.34
N SER A 229 -19.57 -14.60 12.32
CA SER A 229 -19.44 -13.93 13.64
C SER A 229 -18.18 -14.31 14.44
N SER A 230 -17.48 -15.37 14.04
CA SER A 230 -16.26 -15.85 14.70
C SER A 230 -15.04 -15.85 13.78
N GLY A 231 -15.07 -15.08 12.67
CA GLY A 231 -14.01 -15.01 11.67
C GLY A 231 -14.31 -15.86 10.44
N ILE A 232 -13.26 -16.21 9.68
CA ILE A 232 -13.38 -16.92 8.41
C ILE A 232 -14.12 -18.26 8.52
N VAL A 233 -14.95 -18.59 7.50
CA VAL A 233 -15.73 -19.85 7.44
C VAL A 233 -14.85 -20.96 6.90
N ILE A 234 -14.50 -21.93 7.77
CA ILE A 234 -13.53 -22.99 7.47
C ILE A 234 -14.07 -23.99 6.43
N GLU A 235 -15.37 -24.27 6.47
CA GLU A 235 -16.05 -25.13 5.53
C GLU A 235 -15.92 -24.63 4.09
N GLU A 236 -15.96 -23.31 3.90
CA GLU A 236 -15.76 -22.69 2.59
C GLU A 236 -14.28 -22.74 2.14
N LEU A 237 -13.31 -22.69 3.08
CA LEU A 237 -11.89 -22.94 2.75
C LEU A 237 -11.68 -24.35 2.16
N GLU A 238 -12.33 -25.36 2.76
CA GLU A 238 -12.26 -26.75 2.26
C GLU A 238 -12.95 -26.89 0.91
N LYS A 239 -14.18 -26.39 0.79
CA LYS A 239 -15.00 -26.48 -0.43
C LYS A 239 -14.33 -25.84 -1.64
N ARG A 240 -13.61 -24.71 -1.43
CA ARG A 240 -12.87 -24.00 -2.48
C ARG A 240 -11.43 -24.51 -2.66
N ASN A 241 -11.07 -25.61 -1.99
CA ASN A 241 -9.74 -26.20 -2.07
C ASN A 241 -8.59 -25.22 -1.80
N ALA A 242 -8.78 -24.29 -0.86
CA ALA A 242 -7.77 -23.31 -0.51
C ALA A 242 -6.49 -23.99 -0.01
N ASP A 243 -5.35 -23.45 -0.47
CA ASP A 243 -4.01 -23.86 -0.02
C ASP A 243 -3.40 -22.85 0.95
N VAL A 244 -3.76 -21.57 0.83
CA VAL A 244 -3.25 -20.50 1.67
C VAL A 244 -4.43 -19.63 2.11
N ALA A 245 -4.63 -19.48 3.42
CA ALA A 245 -5.63 -18.59 3.99
C ALA A 245 -4.97 -17.30 4.49
N HIS A 246 -5.30 -16.14 3.92
CA HIS A 246 -4.85 -14.84 4.36
C HIS A 246 -5.94 -14.19 5.20
N ILE A 247 -5.70 -14.02 6.50
CA ILE A 247 -6.69 -13.61 7.50
C ILE A 247 -6.14 -12.62 8.50
N SER A 248 -7.03 -11.81 9.09
CA SER A 248 -6.70 -10.83 10.14
C SER A 248 -7.42 -11.18 11.45
N PRO A 249 -6.99 -12.23 12.17
CA PRO A 249 -7.76 -12.82 13.27
C PRO A 249 -7.74 -11.98 14.55
N SER A 250 -6.81 -11.05 14.72
CA SER A 250 -6.72 -10.19 15.90
C SER A 250 -7.68 -9.02 15.85
N HIS A 251 -7.95 -8.51 14.65
CA HIS A 251 -8.89 -7.44 14.38
C HIS A 251 -9.20 -7.43 12.88
N HIS A 252 -10.31 -8.04 12.50
CA HIS A 252 -10.69 -8.18 11.10
C HIS A 252 -11.10 -6.83 10.50
N TYR A 253 -10.48 -6.43 9.40
CA TYR A 253 -10.90 -5.27 8.63
C TYR A 253 -11.81 -5.69 7.48
N PRO A 254 -13.00 -5.07 7.30
CA PRO A 254 -13.49 -3.89 8.01
C PRO A 254 -14.46 -4.17 9.18
N THR A 255 -14.76 -5.42 9.50
CA THR A 255 -15.87 -5.75 10.42
C THR A 255 -15.55 -5.57 11.91
N GLY A 256 -14.28 -5.38 12.29
CA GLY A 256 -13.87 -5.29 13.71
C GLY A 256 -13.87 -6.64 14.47
N ILE A 257 -14.30 -7.73 13.85
CA ILE A 257 -14.44 -9.04 14.50
C ILE A 257 -13.08 -9.54 14.99
N ILE A 258 -13.05 -10.04 16.22
CA ILE A 258 -11.90 -10.72 16.80
C ILE A 258 -12.16 -12.22 16.77
N THR A 259 -11.31 -12.98 16.10
CA THR A 259 -11.42 -14.44 16.02
C THR A 259 -11.14 -15.08 17.39
N PRO A 260 -12.11 -15.80 18.01
CA PRO A 260 -11.92 -16.45 19.30
C PRO A 260 -10.84 -17.52 19.28
N VAL A 261 -10.28 -17.84 20.43
CA VAL A 261 -9.21 -18.84 20.56
C VAL A 261 -9.63 -20.21 20.03
N SER A 262 -10.87 -20.66 20.30
CA SER A 262 -11.39 -21.91 19.75
C SER A 262 -11.33 -21.95 18.23
N ARG A 263 -11.80 -20.90 17.56
CA ARG A 263 -11.76 -20.77 16.10
C ARG A 263 -10.32 -20.73 15.57
N ARG A 264 -9.38 -20.15 16.31
CA ARG A 264 -7.95 -20.15 15.94
C ARG A 264 -7.38 -21.58 15.89
N TYR A 265 -7.72 -22.44 16.84
CA TYR A 265 -7.35 -23.86 16.81
C TYR A 265 -8.00 -24.62 15.64
N GLU A 266 -9.25 -24.31 15.28
CA GLU A 266 -9.90 -24.92 14.13
C GLU A 266 -9.22 -24.52 12.81
N ILE A 267 -8.78 -23.24 12.68
CA ILE A 267 -8.02 -22.75 11.52
C ILE A 267 -6.65 -23.45 11.43
N LEU A 268 -5.94 -23.63 12.54
CA LEU A 268 -4.68 -24.39 12.59
C LEU A 268 -4.91 -25.86 12.22
N ALA A 269 -6.00 -26.47 12.71
CA ALA A 269 -6.38 -27.83 12.35
C ALA A 269 -6.67 -27.95 10.85
N TRP A 270 -7.34 -26.96 10.23
CA TRP A 270 -7.52 -26.91 8.77
C TRP A 270 -6.19 -26.94 8.02
N ALA A 271 -5.22 -26.13 8.44
CA ALA A 271 -3.91 -26.09 7.79
C ALA A 271 -3.14 -27.41 7.93
N SER A 272 -3.28 -28.11 9.07
CA SER A 272 -2.58 -29.37 9.35
C SER A 272 -3.12 -30.57 8.55
N ARG A 273 -4.39 -30.54 8.08
CA ARG A 273 -5.03 -31.65 7.35
C ARG A 273 -4.41 -31.94 5.98
N LYS A 274 -3.76 -30.94 5.35
CA LYS A 274 -3.14 -31.10 4.03
C LYS A 274 -1.73 -30.51 4.03
N LYS A 275 -0.73 -31.33 3.70
CA LYS A 275 0.66 -30.85 3.57
C LYS A 275 0.75 -29.72 2.52
N GLY A 276 1.43 -28.65 2.87
CA GLY A 276 1.63 -27.51 1.99
C GLY A 276 0.53 -26.45 2.08
N ARG A 277 -0.43 -26.56 2.98
CA ARG A 277 -1.31 -25.49 3.41
C ARG A 277 -0.56 -24.53 4.34
N TYR A 278 -0.88 -23.25 4.24
CA TYR A 278 -0.33 -22.18 5.08
C TYR A 278 -1.42 -21.19 5.45
N ILE A 279 -1.18 -20.49 6.57
CA ILE A 279 -1.99 -19.36 7.01
C ILE A 279 -1.09 -18.15 6.98
N ILE A 280 -1.57 -17.04 6.41
CA ILE A 280 -0.97 -15.71 6.54
C ILE A 280 -1.80 -14.99 7.59
N GLU A 281 -1.19 -14.73 8.75
CA GLU A 281 -1.78 -13.97 9.84
C GLU A 281 -1.35 -12.51 9.70
N ASP A 282 -2.26 -11.67 9.20
CA ASP A 282 -2.02 -10.22 9.05
C ASP A 282 -2.49 -9.48 10.31
N ASP A 283 -1.53 -9.04 11.11
CA ASP A 283 -1.72 -8.43 12.43
C ASP A 283 -1.39 -6.93 12.39
N TYR A 284 -2.06 -6.20 11.50
CA TYR A 284 -1.70 -4.84 11.05
C TYR A 284 -1.85 -3.72 12.09
N ASP A 285 -2.66 -3.88 13.15
CA ASP A 285 -2.97 -2.86 14.15
C ASP A 285 -3.03 -3.37 15.59
N SER A 286 -2.40 -4.48 15.88
CA SER A 286 -2.42 -5.14 17.20
C SER A 286 -1.91 -4.30 18.35
N GLU A 287 -1.08 -3.29 18.07
CA GLU A 287 -0.61 -2.32 19.04
C GLU A 287 -1.75 -1.45 19.59
N PHE A 288 -2.88 -1.31 18.87
CA PHE A 288 -4.00 -0.45 19.22
C PHE A 288 -5.21 -1.17 19.82
N ARG A 289 -4.97 -2.28 20.51
CA ARG A 289 -6.02 -2.84 21.34
C ARG A 289 -6.29 -1.91 22.52
N LEU A 290 -7.48 -1.29 22.53
CA LEU A 290 -7.85 -0.27 23.51
C LEU A 290 -8.41 -0.89 24.81
N GLU A 291 -8.99 -2.09 24.72
CA GLU A 291 -9.62 -2.80 25.84
C GLU A 291 -9.16 -4.26 25.92
N GLY A 292 -9.06 -4.77 27.15
CA GLY A 292 -8.69 -6.15 27.42
C GLY A 292 -7.22 -6.51 27.15
N LYS A 293 -6.89 -7.78 27.35
CA LYS A 293 -5.57 -8.33 27.06
C LYS A 293 -5.47 -8.75 25.59
N PRO A 294 -4.27 -8.72 24.97
CA PRO A 294 -4.05 -9.27 23.63
C PRO A 294 -4.47 -10.73 23.56
N VAL A 295 -5.16 -11.11 22.49
CA VAL A 295 -5.44 -12.53 22.20
C VAL A 295 -4.17 -13.17 21.66
N PRO A 296 -3.81 -14.41 22.04
CA PRO A 296 -2.65 -15.12 21.47
C PRO A 296 -2.71 -15.15 19.94
N THR A 297 -1.60 -14.91 19.26
CA THR A 297 -1.51 -15.00 17.80
C THR A 297 -1.65 -16.47 17.35
N LEU A 298 -2.07 -16.68 16.11
CA LEU A 298 -2.01 -18.01 15.48
C LEU A 298 -0.57 -18.51 15.45
N GLN A 299 0.38 -17.65 15.09
CA GLN A 299 1.79 -17.99 15.07
C GLN A 299 2.32 -18.42 16.44
N GLY A 300 1.91 -17.74 17.53
CA GLY A 300 2.36 -18.05 18.89
C GLY A 300 1.84 -19.38 19.44
N ILE A 301 0.75 -19.92 18.88
CA ILE A 301 0.16 -21.21 19.28
C ILE A 301 0.35 -22.31 18.22
N ASP A 302 1.02 -22.00 17.09
CA ASP A 302 1.24 -22.92 15.99
C ASP A 302 2.47 -23.81 16.22
N ILE A 303 2.23 -25.06 16.57
CA ILE A 303 3.28 -26.09 16.67
C ILE A 303 3.63 -26.77 15.34
N MET A 304 2.79 -26.60 14.31
CA MET A 304 2.97 -27.28 13.01
C MET A 304 3.75 -26.43 12.00
N GLU A 305 4.16 -25.23 12.39
CA GLU A 305 4.91 -24.30 11.52
C GLU A 305 4.17 -23.98 10.20
N SER A 306 2.87 -23.77 10.28
CA SER A 306 2.00 -23.48 9.12
C SER A 306 1.64 -21.99 9.01
N VAL A 307 1.99 -21.17 9.99
CA VAL A 307 1.63 -19.76 10.05
C VAL A 307 2.80 -18.87 9.63
N ILE A 308 2.55 -17.99 8.67
CA ILE A 308 3.40 -16.84 8.33
C ILE A 308 2.75 -15.62 8.98
N TYR A 309 3.40 -15.02 9.96
CA TYR A 309 2.91 -13.82 10.64
C TYR A 309 3.40 -12.57 9.93
N ILE A 310 2.55 -11.56 9.77
CA ILE A 310 2.89 -10.27 9.16
C ILE A 310 2.45 -9.14 10.09
N ASN A 311 3.29 -8.11 10.18
CA ASN A 311 2.95 -6.86 10.86
C ASN A 311 3.65 -5.66 10.19
N THR A 312 3.22 -4.44 10.51
CA THR A 312 3.70 -3.21 9.89
C THR A 312 3.83 -2.05 10.87
N PHE A 313 4.91 -1.29 10.74
CA PHE A 313 5.09 -0.04 11.48
C PHE A 313 4.31 1.14 10.84
N THR A 314 3.70 0.93 9.69
CA THR A 314 2.90 1.95 8.97
C THR A 314 1.75 2.49 9.82
N LYS A 315 1.09 1.62 10.58
CA LYS A 315 -0.04 2.00 11.46
C LYS A 315 0.44 2.55 12.80
N SER A 316 1.49 1.97 13.34
CA SER A 316 1.98 2.30 14.68
C SER A 316 2.86 3.56 14.72
N LEU A 317 3.42 3.98 13.58
CA LEU A 317 4.25 5.19 13.47
C LEU A 317 3.64 6.22 12.51
N ALA A 318 3.78 5.99 11.20
CA ALA A 318 3.22 6.85 10.16
C ALA A 318 3.10 6.10 8.83
N PRO A 319 2.15 6.46 7.95
CA PRO A 319 1.96 5.83 6.64
C PRO A 319 3.19 5.87 5.73
N THR A 320 4.04 6.88 5.89
CA THR A 320 5.30 7.06 5.15
C THR A 320 6.45 6.20 5.66
N ILE A 321 6.38 5.70 6.89
CA ILE A 321 7.30 4.69 7.41
C ILE A 321 6.90 3.34 6.80
N ARG A 322 7.47 3.05 5.64
CA ARG A 322 7.14 1.86 4.85
C ARG A 322 7.89 0.61 5.34
N ILE A 323 8.02 0.41 6.65
CA ILE A 323 8.66 -0.76 7.22
C ILE A 323 7.59 -1.74 7.70
N SER A 324 7.60 -2.93 7.10
CA SER A 324 6.81 -4.08 7.51
C SER A 324 7.71 -5.28 7.66
N TYR A 325 7.26 -6.30 8.34
CA TYR A 325 8.01 -7.53 8.51
C TYR A 325 7.11 -8.74 8.49
N MET A 326 7.69 -9.89 8.10
CA MET A 326 7.06 -11.19 8.25
C MET A 326 7.94 -12.10 9.09
N VAL A 327 7.30 -13.00 9.85
CA VAL A 327 7.95 -14.09 10.58
C VAL A 327 7.67 -15.38 9.84
N LEU A 328 8.72 -16.00 9.32
CA LEU A 328 8.63 -17.25 8.60
C LEU A 328 8.77 -18.45 9.54
N PRO A 329 7.97 -19.52 9.36
CA PRO A 329 8.24 -20.81 9.99
C PRO A 329 9.63 -21.33 9.60
N TRP A 330 10.28 -22.07 10.49
CA TRP A 330 11.64 -22.59 10.25
C TRP A 330 11.75 -23.41 8.97
N LYS A 331 10.72 -24.22 8.66
CA LYS A 331 10.70 -25.04 7.43
C LYS A 331 10.70 -24.22 6.16
N LEU A 332 10.21 -22.98 6.17
CA LEU A 332 10.22 -22.09 5.01
C LEU A 332 11.51 -21.29 4.87
N LEU A 333 12.30 -21.13 5.92
CA LEU A 333 13.55 -20.36 5.85
C LEU A 333 14.52 -20.92 4.82
N LYS A 334 14.77 -22.22 4.85
CA LYS A 334 15.66 -22.88 3.87
C LYS A 334 15.18 -22.66 2.42
N VAL A 335 13.85 -22.71 2.22
CA VAL A 335 13.26 -22.47 0.90
C VAL A 335 13.42 -21.01 0.50
N PHE A 336 13.21 -20.09 1.45
CA PHE A 336 13.38 -18.66 1.22
C PHE A 336 14.82 -18.31 0.84
N TYR A 337 15.80 -18.80 1.60
CA TYR A 337 17.21 -18.61 1.29
C TYR A 337 17.58 -19.11 -0.11
N ASN A 338 17.13 -20.30 -0.48
CA ASN A 338 17.47 -20.90 -1.76
C ASN A 338 16.81 -20.19 -2.94
N LYS A 339 15.59 -19.68 -2.77
CA LYS A 339 14.81 -19.07 -3.87
C LYS A 339 14.96 -17.55 -3.96
N LEU A 340 15.08 -16.84 -2.82
CA LEU A 340 14.85 -15.39 -2.76
C LEU A 340 16.01 -14.60 -2.13
N SER A 341 17.09 -15.24 -1.68
CA SER A 341 18.23 -14.56 -1.05
C SER A 341 19.03 -13.63 -1.97
N PHE A 342 18.80 -13.69 -3.29
CA PHE A 342 19.41 -12.78 -4.25
C PHE A 342 18.81 -11.37 -4.21
N TYR A 343 17.60 -11.19 -3.65
CA TYR A 343 17.02 -9.88 -3.40
C TYR A 343 17.79 -9.14 -2.29
N SER A 344 17.85 -7.83 -2.40
CA SER A 344 18.21 -6.98 -1.27
C SER A 344 16.97 -6.61 -0.49
N CYS A 345 17.11 -6.33 0.80
CA CYS A 345 16.02 -5.70 1.53
C CYS A 345 15.68 -4.34 0.90
N THR A 346 14.38 -4.08 0.74
CA THR A 346 13.87 -2.88 0.10
C THR A 346 13.82 -1.68 1.05
N VAL A 347 14.05 -1.89 2.36
CA VAL A 347 14.08 -0.82 3.36
C VAL A 347 15.50 -0.24 3.45
N SER A 348 15.60 1.09 3.48
CA SER A 348 16.86 1.80 3.64
C SER A 348 17.56 1.45 4.96
N ASN A 349 18.89 1.27 4.93
CA ASN A 349 19.67 1.06 6.14
C ASN A 349 19.55 2.23 7.13
N PHE A 350 19.39 3.46 6.64
CA PHE A 350 19.17 4.64 7.50
C PHE A 350 17.92 4.46 8.37
N GLU A 351 16.81 4.04 7.78
CA GLU A 351 15.55 3.82 8.49
C GLU A 351 15.60 2.57 9.36
N GLN A 352 16.23 1.49 8.90
CA GLN A 352 16.33 0.25 9.66
C GLN A 352 17.12 0.47 10.96
N TYR A 353 18.29 1.11 10.91
CA TYR A 353 19.09 1.40 12.11
C TYR A 353 18.40 2.39 13.03
N THR A 354 17.71 3.40 12.47
CA THR A 354 16.97 4.37 13.27
C THR A 354 15.81 3.69 14.02
N LEU A 355 15.03 2.86 13.33
CA LEU A 355 13.93 2.12 13.95
C LEU A 355 14.42 1.12 14.99
N ALA A 356 15.52 0.40 14.71
CA ALA A 356 16.12 -0.51 15.69
C ALA A 356 16.49 0.23 17.00
N ARG A 357 17.10 1.40 16.91
CA ARG A 357 17.39 2.23 18.10
C ARG A 357 16.12 2.75 18.76
N PHE A 358 15.13 3.15 17.97
CA PHE A 358 13.85 3.64 18.48
C PHE A 358 13.14 2.56 19.33
N ILE A 359 13.19 1.30 18.90
CA ILE A 359 12.65 0.15 19.66
C ILE A 359 13.54 -0.13 20.89
N ASN A 360 14.84 -0.36 20.71
CA ASN A 360 15.77 -0.80 21.76
C ASN A 360 15.90 0.21 22.91
N ASN A 361 15.77 1.51 22.63
CA ASN A 361 15.81 2.56 23.65
C ASN A 361 14.45 2.79 24.34
N GLY A 362 13.43 1.96 24.05
CA GLY A 362 12.11 2.03 24.67
C GLY A 362 11.24 3.21 24.19
N TYR A 363 11.66 3.93 23.14
CA TYR A 363 10.88 5.03 22.59
C TYR A 363 9.64 4.54 21.86
N PHE A 364 9.70 3.38 21.20
CA PHE A 364 8.58 2.77 20.53
C PHE A 364 7.45 2.42 21.51
N GLU A 365 7.78 1.76 22.62
CA GLU A 365 6.79 1.41 23.64
C GLU A 365 6.14 2.66 24.25
N LYS A 366 6.94 3.68 24.60
CA LYS A 366 6.41 4.97 25.08
C LYS A 366 5.50 5.64 24.07
N HIS A 367 5.88 5.58 22.79
CA HIS A 367 5.06 6.10 21.70
C HIS A 367 3.73 5.37 21.59
N ILE A 368 3.74 4.02 21.57
CA ILE A 368 2.52 3.21 21.49
C ILE A 368 1.58 3.49 22.69
N ASN A 369 2.10 3.57 23.90
CA ASN A 369 1.29 3.87 25.08
C ASN A 369 0.66 5.26 25.01
N ARG A 370 1.40 6.26 24.51
CA ARG A 370 0.86 7.61 24.26
C ARG A 370 -0.26 7.57 23.20
N MET A 371 -0.03 6.85 22.10
CA MET A 371 -0.98 6.74 21.00
C MET A 371 -2.25 5.98 21.38
N ARG A 372 -2.14 4.92 22.17
CA ARG A 372 -3.33 4.23 22.74
C ARG A 372 -4.20 5.17 23.54
N ASN A 373 -3.61 5.98 24.41
CA ASN A 373 -4.35 6.95 25.21
C ASN A 373 -4.98 8.04 24.32
N TYR A 374 -4.24 8.53 23.33
CA TYR A 374 -4.74 9.50 22.37
C TYR A 374 -5.96 8.95 21.59
N TYR A 375 -5.83 7.77 20.99
CA TYR A 375 -6.90 7.17 20.20
C TYR A 375 -8.09 6.74 21.05
N ARG A 376 -7.88 6.28 22.30
CA ARG A 376 -8.95 6.04 23.23
C ARG A 376 -9.76 7.31 23.50
N ASN A 377 -9.08 8.43 23.77
CA ASN A 377 -9.74 9.70 24.02
C ASN A 377 -10.51 10.21 22.80
N VAL A 378 -9.96 10.06 21.59
CA VAL A 378 -10.64 10.42 20.32
C VAL A 378 -11.88 9.56 20.13
N ARG A 379 -11.76 8.23 20.28
CA ARG A 379 -12.88 7.28 20.18
C ARG A 379 -14.00 7.64 21.18
N ASP A 380 -13.65 7.75 22.46
CA ASP A 380 -14.61 8.00 23.53
C ASP A 380 -15.33 9.34 23.31
N ARG A 381 -14.58 10.36 22.87
CA ARG A 381 -15.16 11.66 22.53
C ARG A 381 -16.09 11.60 21.32
N LEU A 382 -15.73 10.85 20.26
CA LEU A 382 -16.62 10.63 19.10
C LEU A 382 -17.91 9.93 19.52
N MET A 383 -17.82 8.87 20.32
CA MET A 383 -18.98 8.14 20.82
C MET A 383 -19.87 9.03 21.70
N ASP A 384 -19.27 9.87 22.55
CA ASP A 384 -20.02 10.82 23.40
C ASP A 384 -20.73 11.89 22.57
N GLU A 385 -20.08 12.45 21.55
CA GLU A 385 -20.71 13.45 20.68
C GLU A 385 -21.82 12.81 19.82
N ILE A 386 -21.64 11.59 19.31
CA ILE A 386 -22.71 10.85 18.61
C ILE A 386 -23.91 10.65 19.54
N LYS A 387 -23.70 10.18 20.79
CA LYS A 387 -24.77 9.95 21.77
C LYS A 387 -25.52 11.23 22.14
N LYS A 388 -24.87 12.39 22.09
CA LYS A 388 -25.48 13.71 22.38
C LYS A 388 -26.18 14.34 21.19
N SER A 389 -25.87 13.87 19.97
CA SER A 389 -26.44 14.37 18.72
C SER A 389 -27.73 13.64 18.36
N ARG A 390 -28.47 14.16 17.38
CA ARG A 390 -29.64 13.50 16.80
C ARG A 390 -29.31 12.20 16.05
N LEU A 391 -28.02 11.94 15.73
CA LEU A 391 -27.61 10.65 15.21
C LEU A 391 -27.95 9.50 16.15
N SER A 392 -27.95 9.73 17.48
CA SER A 392 -28.29 8.69 18.46
C SER A 392 -29.65 8.06 18.25
N ASP A 393 -30.60 8.82 17.68
CA ASP A 393 -31.97 8.37 17.45
C ASP A 393 -32.08 7.38 16.28
N ILE A 394 -31.08 7.41 15.36
CA ILE A 394 -31.10 6.65 14.12
C ILE A 394 -29.85 5.76 13.92
N CYS A 395 -28.97 5.62 14.92
CA CYS A 395 -27.76 4.82 14.76
C CYS A 395 -27.50 3.84 15.90
N GLU A 396 -26.71 2.81 15.57
CA GLU A 396 -26.15 1.83 16.50
C GLU A 396 -24.64 1.79 16.34
N ILE A 397 -23.90 1.78 17.47
CA ILE A 397 -22.43 1.65 17.49
C ILE A 397 -22.06 0.21 17.84
N SER A 398 -21.08 -0.35 17.15
CA SER A 398 -20.55 -1.70 17.44
C SER A 398 -19.06 -1.81 17.12
N GLU A 399 -18.41 -2.86 17.68
CA GLU A 399 -17.00 -3.21 17.49
C GLU A 399 -16.00 -2.11 17.91
N GLU A 400 -16.33 -1.36 18.96
CA GLU A 400 -15.54 -0.23 19.46
C GLU A 400 -14.33 -0.60 20.32
N GLY A 401 -14.19 -1.88 20.72
CA GLY A 401 -13.22 -2.32 21.72
C GLY A 401 -11.78 -2.45 21.23
N SER A 402 -11.54 -2.42 19.92
CA SER A 402 -10.22 -2.72 19.34
C SER A 402 -9.96 -1.95 18.05
N GLY A 403 -8.66 -1.74 17.73
CA GLY A 403 -8.22 -1.10 16.50
C GLY A 403 -8.46 0.39 16.44
N LEU A 404 -8.43 0.93 15.22
CA LEU A 404 -8.55 2.37 14.93
C LEU A 404 -9.86 2.72 14.22
N HIS A 405 -10.85 1.82 14.25
CA HIS A 405 -12.18 2.07 13.72
C HIS A 405 -13.24 1.36 14.58
N PHE A 406 -14.47 1.83 14.48
CA PHE A 406 -15.66 1.14 14.94
C PHE A 406 -16.74 1.20 13.85
N LEU A 407 -17.81 0.45 14.01
CA LEU A 407 -18.91 0.43 13.06
C LEU A 407 -20.07 1.28 13.55
N LEU A 408 -20.58 2.14 12.66
CA LEU A 408 -21.76 2.96 12.90
C LEU A 408 -22.85 2.54 11.91
N LYS A 409 -23.86 1.82 12.37
CA LYS A 409 -25.03 1.47 11.58
C LYS A 409 -26.02 2.61 11.66
N ILE A 410 -26.45 3.13 10.51
CA ILE A 410 -27.45 4.20 10.40
C ILE A 410 -28.76 3.63 9.85
N HIS A 411 -29.87 3.91 10.49
CA HIS A 411 -31.21 3.53 10.02
C HIS A 411 -31.70 4.57 9.01
N THR A 412 -31.51 4.28 7.73
CA THR A 412 -31.89 5.15 6.60
C THR A 412 -32.34 4.29 5.41
N GLU A 413 -33.15 4.86 4.52
CA GLU A 413 -33.54 4.24 3.26
C GLU A 413 -32.60 4.64 2.09
N ILE A 414 -31.65 5.54 2.34
CA ILE A 414 -30.72 6.05 1.29
C ILE A 414 -29.71 4.94 0.97
N PRO A 415 -29.53 4.54 -0.30
CA PRO A 415 -28.52 3.55 -0.69
C PRO A 415 -27.09 3.98 -0.30
N ASP A 416 -26.24 3.03 0.08
CA ASP A 416 -24.87 3.31 0.53
C ASP A 416 -24.05 4.15 -0.46
N SER A 417 -24.18 3.90 -1.76
CA SER A 417 -23.49 4.69 -2.80
C SER A 417 -23.91 6.15 -2.83
N GLU A 418 -25.20 6.40 -2.65
CA GLU A 418 -25.78 7.76 -2.59
C GLU A 418 -25.40 8.43 -1.27
N TYR A 419 -25.45 7.71 -0.15
CA TYR A 419 -25.04 8.23 1.16
C TYR A 419 -23.56 8.67 1.17
N VAL A 420 -22.68 7.88 0.60
CA VAL A 420 -21.25 8.24 0.46
C VAL A 420 -21.08 9.52 -0.35
N GLU A 421 -21.85 9.69 -1.42
CA GLU A 421 -21.78 10.90 -2.25
C GLU A 421 -22.34 12.13 -1.53
N ILE A 422 -23.44 12.00 -0.77
CA ILE A 422 -23.98 13.07 0.09
C ILE A 422 -22.94 13.48 1.14
N CYS A 423 -22.25 12.51 1.75
CA CYS A 423 -21.17 12.78 2.70
C CYS A 423 -20.03 13.56 2.03
N ARG A 424 -19.60 13.17 0.82
CA ARG A 424 -18.55 13.85 0.07
C ARG A 424 -18.92 15.31 -0.24
N GLN A 425 -20.17 15.56 -0.66
CA GLN A 425 -20.69 16.91 -0.89
C GLN A 425 -20.71 17.77 0.37
N ASN A 426 -20.85 17.13 1.54
CA ASN A 426 -20.72 17.77 2.86
C ASN A 426 -19.27 17.82 3.39
N ASN A 427 -18.24 17.58 2.55
CA ASN A 427 -16.83 17.60 2.92
C ASN A 427 -16.39 16.55 3.95
N ILE A 428 -17.09 15.42 4.02
CA ILE A 428 -16.66 14.26 4.82
C ILE A 428 -16.55 13.02 3.94
N ASN A 429 -15.37 12.38 3.97
CA ASN A 429 -15.12 11.14 3.25
C ASN A 429 -15.42 9.94 4.15
N VAL A 430 -16.36 9.10 3.74
CA VAL A 430 -16.79 7.91 4.47
C VAL A 430 -16.75 6.69 3.56
N SER A 431 -16.69 5.50 4.16
CA SER A 431 -16.89 4.23 3.45
C SER A 431 -17.91 3.37 4.17
N CYS A 432 -18.76 2.70 3.40
CA CYS A 432 -19.74 1.75 3.90
C CYS A 432 -19.21 0.32 3.82
N LEU A 433 -19.63 -0.53 4.75
CA LEU A 433 -19.23 -1.93 4.82
C LEU A 433 -19.57 -2.70 3.53
N SER A 434 -20.67 -2.35 2.87
CA SER A 434 -21.09 -2.94 1.58
C SER A 434 -20.02 -2.83 0.50
N GLN A 435 -19.25 -1.75 0.50
CA GLN A 435 -18.18 -1.50 -0.47
C GLN A 435 -17.01 -2.49 -0.35
N TYR A 436 -16.88 -3.21 0.78
CA TYR A 436 -15.80 -4.17 1.03
C TYR A 436 -16.15 -5.60 0.66
N TYR A 437 -17.42 -5.85 0.30
CA TYR A 437 -17.80 -7.13 -0.28
C TYR A 437 -17.30 -7.20 -1.73
N ILE A 438 -16.79 -8.36 -2.09
CA ILE A 438 -16.40 -8.68 -3.45
C ILE A 438 -17.47 -9.66 -3.96
N GLU A 439 -18.20 -9.24 -5.01
CA GLU A 439 -19.18 -10.08 -5.66
C GLU A 439 -18.45 -11.09 -6.53
N ASP A 440 -18.53 -12.35 -6.15
CA ASP A 440 -18.34 -13.46 -7.07
C ASP A 440 -19.68 -13.74 -7.74
N ASN A 441 -19.69 -14.26 -8.97
CA ASN A 441 -20.89 -14.73 -9.70
C ASN A 441 -21.57 -15.94 -9.01
N VAL A 442 -21.36 -16.14 -7.72
CA VAL A 442 -21.95 -17.19 -6.89
C VAL A 442 -22.76 -16.52 -5.78
N ASN A 443 -24.07 -16.80 -5.77
CA ASN A 443 -25.00 -16.36 -4.72
C ASN A 443 -24.50 -16.69 -3.32
N TYR A 444 -23.93 -15.71 -2.61
CA TYR A 444 -23.59 -15.85 -1.20
C TYR A 444 -24.85 -15.73 -0.33
N LYS A 445 -25.24 -16.84 0.29
CA LYS A 445 -26.16 -16.80 1.44
C LYS A 445 -25.37 -16.27 2.64
N ALA A 446 -25.80 -15.14 3.18
CA ALA A 446 -25.10 -14.47 4.28
C ALA A 446 -25.22 -15.26 5.60
N TYR A 447 -24.13 -15.25 6.36
CA TYR A 447 -24.11 -15.77 7.74
C TYR A 447 -24.29 -14.59 8.72
N GLY A 448 -25.52 -14.37 9.17
CA GLY A 448 -25.86 -13.32 10.13
C GLY A 448 -25.62 -13.71 11.60
N LYS A 449 -25.44 -12.73 12.48
CA LYS A 449 -25.44 -12.90 13.95
C LYS A 449 -26.82 -13.37 14.41
N VAL A 450 -26.95 -14.58 14.91
CA VAL A 450 -28.13 -15.02 15.65
C VAL A 450 -28.00 -14.57 17.11
N LYS A 451 -28.67 -13.49 17.51
CA LYS A 451 -28.95 -13.23 18.91
C LYS A 451 -30.20 -14.06 19.31
N GLY A 452 -29.98 -15.21 19.94
CA GLY A 452 -31.07 -16.00 20.51
C GLY A 452 -30.61 -17.42 20.85
N LYS A 453 -30.86 -17.82 22.09
CA LYS A 453 -30.75 -19.22 22.54
C LYS A 453 -31.80 -20.06 21.78
N GLY A 454 -31.37 -20.70 20.69
CA GLY A 454 -32.20 -21.64 19.96
C GLY A 454 -31.35 -22.39 18.95
N SER A 455 -31.30 -23.72 19.07
CA SER A 455 -30.63 -24.62 18.13
C SER A 455 -31.30 -24.53 16.76
N ILE A 456 -30.57 -24.13 15.74
CA ILE A 456 -31.03 -24.11 14.33
C ILE A 456 -30.75 -25.50 13.74
N GLN A 457 -31.77 -26.11 13.17
CA GLN A 457 -31.64 -27.34 12.39
C GLN A 457 -31.06 -27.03 10.99
N PRO A 458 -30.26 -27.96 10.40
CA PRO A 458 -29.70 -27.78 9.05
C PRO A 458 -30.82 -27.80 8.01
N GLY A 459 -31.01 -26.75 7.25
CA GLY A 459 -31.91 -26.75 6.10
C GLY A 459 -32.85 -25.53 5.94
N GLN A 460 -32.83 -24.55 6.82
CA GLN A 460 -33.64 -23.34 6.62
C GLN A 460 -32.92 -22.28 5.77
N GLU A 461 -33.56 -21.88 4.69
CA GLU A 461 -33.12 -20.84 3.77
C GLU A 461 -33.20 -19.47 4.45
N ALA A 462 -32.04 -18.82 4.62
CA ALA A 462 -31.98 -17.43 5.04
C ALA A 462 -32.31 -16.53 3.84
N GLY A 463 -33.44 -15.87 3.95
CA GLY A 463 -34.01 -15.09 2.86
C GLY A 463 -33.45 -13.68 2.73
N ILE A 464 -34.09 -12.90 1.89
CA ILE A 464 -33.82 -11.50 1.47
C ILE A 464 -33.58 -10.51 2.62
N GLU A 465 -34.01 -10.80 3.87
CA GLU A 465 -33.75 -9.99 5.07
C GLU A 465 -32.27 -9.83 5.46
N GLU A 466 -31.39 -10.77 5.06
CA GLU A 466 -29.96 -10.69 5.38
C GLU A 466 -29.18 -9.76 4.46
N CYS A 467 -29.63 -9.52 3.22
CA CYS A 467 -29.04 -8.50 2.34
C CYS A 467 -29.25 -7.08 2.91
N ASN A 468 -30.42 -6.81 3.51
CA ASN A 468 -30.74 -5.53 4.14
C ASN A 468 -29.91 -5.25 5.42
N ASN A 469 -29.38 -6.28 6.07
CA ASN A 469 -28.58 -6.13 7.30
C ASN A 469 -27.13 -5.67 7.06
N ARG A 470 -26.69 -5.54 5.81
CA ARG A 470 -25.32 -5.13 5.42
C ARG A 470 -25.23 -3.68 4.98
N GLN A 471 -26.36 -3.10 4.62
CA GLN A 471 -26.45 -1.70 4.19
C GLN A 471 -26.37 -0.76 5.39
N HIS A 472 -25.97 0.47 5.13
CA HIS A 472 -25.98 1.57 6.09
C HIS A 472 -25.01 1.39 7.28
N ILE A 473 -23.94 0.61 7.12
CA ILE A 473 -22.89 0.46 8.12
C ILE A 473 -21.65 1.24 7.64
N ILE A 474 -21.39 2.35 8.32
CA ILE A 474 -20.21 3.19 8.07
C ILE A 474 -19.04 2.67 8.90
N ILE A 475 -17.86 2.65 8.30
CA ILE A 475 -16.60 2.35 8.98
C ILE A 475 -16.04 3.67 9.51
N MET A 476 -16.16 3.87 10.81
CA MET A 476 -15.68 5.07 11.51
C MET A 476 -14.19 4.94 11.83
N ASN A 477 -13.32 5.13 10.82
CA ASN A 477 -11.88 5.15 11.03
C ASN A 477 -11.47 6.51 11.62
N TYR A 478 -11.04 6.50 12.86
CA TYR A 478 -10.67 7.72 13.60
C TYR A 478 -9.15 7.94 13.70
N SER A 479 -8.34 7.18 12.95
CA SER A 479 -6.87 7.31 13.01
C SER A 479 -6.35 8.68 12.60
N GLY A 480 -7.03 9.35 11.66
CA GLY A 480 -6.69 10.68 11.16
C GLY A 480 -7.40 11.83 11.86
N ILE A 481 -8.37 11.53 12.74
CA ILE A 481 -9.22 12.55 13.38
C ILE A 481 -8.45 13.22 14.53
N ARG A 482 -8.41 14.56 14.52
CA ARG A 482 -7.87 15.34 15.62
C ARG A 482 -8.98 15.57 16.67
N MET A 483 -8.58 15.72 17.93
CA MET A 483 -9.54 15.93 19.03
C MET A 483 -10.44 17.17 18.79
N GLU A 484 -9.91 18.20 18.16
CA GLU A 484 -10.62 19.44 17.81
C GLU A 484 -11.67 19.24 16.71
N ASP A 485 -11.48 18.24 15.81
CA ASP A 485 -12.35 17.98 14.67
C ASP A 485 -13.53 17.06 15.03
N VAL A 486 -13.57 16.48 16.23
CA VAL A 486 -14.58 15.48 16.64
C VAL A 486 -16.01 16.03 16.55
N LYS A 487 -16.26 17.23 17.05
CA LYS A 487 -17.60 17.84 17.00
C LYS A 487 -18.05 18.10 15.57
N GLU A 488 -17.13 18.62 14.76
CA GLU A 488 -17.41 18.90 13.35
C GLU A 488 -17.70 17.60 12.58
N THR A 489 -16.94 16.54 12.85
CA THR A 489 -17.17 15.22 12.25
C THR A 489 -18.59 14.73 12.49
N VAL A 490 -19.08 14.83 13.73
CA VAL A 490 -20.44 14.41 14.08
C VAL A 490 -21.50 15.34 13.46
N SER A 491 -21.27 16.65 13.45
CA SER A 491 -22.18 17.63 12.81
C SER A 491 -22.31 17.35 11.30
N LEU A 492 -21.21 17.08 10.59
CA LEU A 492 -21.23 16.73 9.17
C LEU A 492 -21.97 15.42 8.90
N LEU A 493 -21.85 14.42 9.78
CA LEU A 493 -22.61 13.17 9.69
C LEU A 493 -24.10 13.41 9.92
N CYS A 494 -24.49 14.22 10.92
CA CYS A 494 -25.88 14.63 11.13
C CYS A 494 -26.46 15.26 9.88
N LYS A 495 -25.77 16.26 9.34
CA LYS A 495 -26.17 16.96 8.11
C LYS A 495 -26.33 16.01 6.92
N SER A 496 -25.40 15.07 6.74
CA SER A 496 -25.43 14.07 5.66
C SER A 496 -26.58 13.06 5.82
N SER A 497 -27.05 12.85 7.05
CA SER A 497 -28.22 12.02 7.36
C SER A 497 -29.56 12.79 7.34
N GLY A 498 -29.57 14.04 6.85
CA GLY A 498 -30.77 14.87 6.81
C GLY A 498 -31.25 15.40 8.16
N LEU A 499 -30.41 15.30 9.19
CA LEU A 499 -30.71 15.81 10.54
C LEU A 499 -30.16 17.24 10.63
N THR A 500 -31.06 18.21 10.69
CA THR A 500 -30.70 19.61 11.00
C THR A 500 -30.52 19.79 12.49
N ASP A 501 -29.56 20.62 12.91
CA ASP A 501 -29.32 21.01 14.31
C ASP A 501 -30.58 21.61 15.00
#